data_108c4c522a5ebb582cb3e25c9a07fa57
#
_entry.id   108c4c522a5ebb582cb3e25c9a07fa57
#
_cell.length_a   1.000
_cell.length_b   1.000
_cell.length_c   1.000
_cell.angle_alpha   90.00
_cell.angle_beta   90.00
_cell.angle_gamma   90.00
#
_symmetry.space_group_name_H-M   'P 1'
#
loop_
_entity.id
_entity.type
_entity.pdbx_description
1 polymer ?
#
loop_
_entity_poly.entity_id
_entity_poly.type
_entity_poly.pdbx_seq_one_letter_code
_entity_poly.pdbx_strand_id
1 'polypeptide(L)'
;MYKKVNISISPEVAGWLSADELPKTFKADKLMSLFYTIGNQHLHVIESINGNTVVYNQSITKIDITKNSITFIHGGFKTLKGRKLLSVLDSLDFYEKPVTIDVVDLLNKLGYSLEYYSKNIALVRRDILEPALKDMRNNGYNVEYEFSREGSNRVITFTYAV
;
A
#
# COMPACT_ATOMS: atom_id res chain seq x y z
N MET A 1 5.23 -11.83 -6.43
CA MET A 1 5.49 -11.14 -7.71
C MET A 1 4.38 -10.13 -7.98
N TYR A 2 4.74 -8.91 -8.30
CA TYR A 2 3.73 -7.92 -8.64
C TYR A 2 3.42 -7.90 -10.13
N LYS A 3 2.23 -7.46 -10.49
CA LYS A 3 1.79 -7.43 -11.87
C LYS A 3 0.91 -6.18 -12.11
N LYS A 4 1.19 -5.45 -13.19
CA LYS A 4 0.35 -4.33 -13.59
C LYS A 4 -0.92 -4.85 -14.25
N VAL A 5 -2.06 -4.38 -13.80
CA VAL A 5 -3.37 -4.80 -14.29
C VAL A 5 -4.13 -3.57 -14.78
N ASN A 6 -4.77 -3.71 -15.93
CA ASN A 6 -5.67 -2.70 -16.47
C ASN A 6 -7.00 -3.38 -16.79
N ILE A 7 -8.10 -2.84 -16.26
CA ILE A 7 -9.43 -3.33 -16.59
C ILE A 7 -10.32 -2.19 -17.08
N SER A 8 -11.24 -2.51 -17.97
CA SER A 8 -12.21 -1.56 -18.47
C SER A 8 -13.37 -1.42 -17.49
N ILE A 9 -13.82 -0.19 -17.27
CA ILE A 9 -14.98 0.11 -16.44
C ILE A 9 -15.87 1.11 -17.17
N SER A 10 -17.13 1.19 -16.76
CA SER A 10 -18.03 2.19 -17.33
C SER A 10 -17.68 3.59 -16.83
N PRO A 11 -18.00 4.65 -17.58
CA PRO A 11 -17.82 6.02 -17.10
C PRO A 11 -18.57 6.30 -15.79
N GLU A 12 -19.70 5.66 -15.55
CA GLU A 12 -20.46 5.78 -14.33
C GLU A 12 -19.67 5.25 -13.13
N VAL A 13 -19.13 4.02 -13.25
CA VAL A 13 -18.29 3.42 -12.21
C VAL A 13 -17.02 4.24 -12.00
N ALA A 14 -16.39 4.70 -13.07
CA ALA A 14 -15.21 5.56 -12.98
C ALA A 14 -15.51 6.83 -12.17
N GLY A 15 -16.65 7.44 -12.39
CA GLY A 15 -17.09 8.61 -11.62
C GLY A 15 -17.26 8.31 -10.15
N TRP A 16 -17.83 7.16 -9.80
CA TRP A 16 -17.98 6.76 -8.40
C TRP A 16 -16.63 6.55 -7.71
N LEU A 17 -15.71 5.84 -8.37
CA LEU A 17 -14.41 5.52 -7.79
C LEU A 17 -13.48 6.73 -7.72
N SER A 18 -13.70 7.75 -8.56
CA SER A 18 -12.91 8.98 -8.55
C SER A 18 -13.37 9.99 -7.52
N ALA A 19 -14.57 9.82 -6.97
CA ALA A 19 -15.10 10.71 -5.96
C ALA A 19 -14.50 10.39 -4.58
N ASP A 20 -14.40 11.41 -3.71
CA ASP A 20 -13.93 11.20 -2.33
C ASP A 20 -14.87 10.27 -1.55
N GLU A 21 -16.16 10.37 -1.84
CA GLU A 21 -17.18 9.51 -1.25
C GLU A 21 -18.12 9.01 -2.36
N LEU A 22 -18.64 7.80 -2.18
CA LEU A 22 -19.62 7.28 -3.12
C LEU A 22 -20.91 8.10 -3.09
N PRO A 23 -21.48 8.45 -4.25
CA PRO A 23 -22.76 9.15 -4.28
C PRO A 23 -23.90 8.23 -3.81
N LYS A 24 -24.99 8.81 -3.32
CA LYS A 24 -26.12 8.04 -2.83
C LYS A 24 -26.74 7.12 -3.90
N THR A 25 -26.49 7.42 -5.16
CA THR A 25 -27.03 6.67 -6.30
C THR A 25 -26.15 5.50 -6.75
N PHE A 26 -25.01 5.27 -6.07
CA PHE A 26 -24.13 4.16 -6.46
C PHE A 26 -24.84 2.80 -6.30
N LYS A 27 -24.43 1.86 -7.14
CA LYS A 27 -24.95 0.49 -7.08
C LYS A 27 -23.82 -0.44 -6.61
N ALA A 28 -24.01 -1.01 -5.41
CA ALA A 28 -23.00 -1.88 -4.80
C ALA A 28 -22.69 -3.11 -5.66
N ASP A 29 -23.70 -3.68 -6.29
CA ASP A 29 -23.53 -4.86 -7.15
C ASP A 29 -22.60 -4.57 -8.34
N LYS A 30 -22.68 -3.40 -8.93
CA LYS A 30 -21.78 -3.00 -10.03
C LYS A 30 -20.34 -2.86 -9.57
N LEU A 31 -20.11 -2.32 -8.39
CA LEU A 31 -18.75 -2.19 -7.82
C LEU A 31 -18.21 -3.55 -7.40
N MET A 32 -19.01 -4.36 -6.72
CA MET A 32 -18.57 -5.66 -6.23
C MET A 32 -18.40 -6.70 -7.35
N SER A 33 -18.91 -6.43 -8.54
CA SER A 33 -18.73 -7.31 -9.70
C SER A 33 -17.42 -7.08 -10.44
N LEU A 34 -16.66 -6.04 -10.10
CA LEU A 34 -15.36 -5.79 -10.74
C LEU A 34 -14.36 -6.85 -10.30
N PHE A 35 -13.74 -7.51 -11.27
CA PHE A 35 -12.75 -8.53 -10.99
C PHE A 35 -11.62 -8.50 -12.01
N TYR A 36 -10.52 -9.13 -11.66
CA TYR A 36 -9.36 -9.32 -12.53
C TYR A 36 -8.81 -10.73 -12.34
N THR A 37 -7.97 -11.16 -13.26
CA THR A 37 -7.44 -12.52 -13.26
C THR A 37 -5.92 -12.49 -13.17
N ILE A 38 -5.37 -13.23 -12.22
CA ILE A 38 -3.95 -13.48 -12.10
C ILE A 38 -3.75 -14.99 -12.20
N GLY A 39 -3.11 -15.45 -13.27
CA GLY A 39 -3.02 -16.87 -13.55
C GLY A 39 -4.41 -17.48 -13.70
N ASN A 40 -4.75 -18.45 -12.86
CA ASN A 40 -6.06 -19.11 -12.84
C ASN A 40 -7.00 -18.54 -11.77
N GLN A 41 -6.60 -17.50 -11.06
CA GLN A 41 -7.39 -16.94 -9.97
C GLN A 41 -8.22 -15.76 -10.43
N HIS A 42 -9.49 -15.76 -10.06
CA HIS A 42 -10.38 -14.61 -10.19
C HIS A 42 -10.39 -13.84 -8.88
N LEU A 43 -10.02 -12.58 -8.94
CA LEU A 43 -9.88 -11.73 -7.77
C LEU A 43 -10.79 -10.51 -7.89
N HIS A 44 -11.44 -10.14 -6.80
CA HIS A 44 -12.25 -8.94 -6.76
C HIS A 44 -11.38 -7.70 -6.58
N VAL A 45 -11.71 -6.64 -7.30
CA VAL A 45 -11.04 -5.34 -7.15
C VAL A 45 -11.43 -4.71 -5.82
N ILE A 46 -12.69 -4.83 -5.44
CA ILE A 46 -13.23 -4.24 -4.22
C ILE A 46 -13.54 -5.34 -3.22
N GLU A 47 -12.95 -5.23 -2.03
CA GLU A 47 -13.15 -6.19 -0.95
C GLU A 47 -14.47 -5.96 -0.24
N SER A 48 -14.78 -4.69 0.06
CA SER A 48 -16.03 -4.33 0.76
C SER A 48 -16.38 -2.86 0.54
N ILE A 49 -17.60 -2.52 0.90
CA ILE A 49 -18.07 -1.14 0.90
C ILE A 49 -18.60 -0.84 2.31
N ASN A 50 -17.97 0.12 2.96
CA ASN A 50 -18.35 0.57 4.31
C ASN A 50 -19.06 1.93 4.20
N GLY A 51 -20.39 1.92 4.25
CA GLY A 51 -21.19 3.12 4.05
C GLY A 51 -20.99 3.70 2.65
N ASN A 52 -20.29 4.81 2.53
CA ASN A 52 -19.96 5.47 1.27
C ASN A 52 -18.48 5.37 0.91
N THR A 53 -17.73 4.48 1.57
CA THR A 53 -16.30 4.29 1.35
C THR A 53 -16.01 2.92 0.78
N VAL A 54 -15.21 2.89 -0.28
CA VAL A 54 -14.76 1.66 -0.93
C VAL A 54 -13.49 1.15 -0.25
N VAL A 55 -13.47 -0.14 0.05
CA VAL A 55 -12.28 -0.83 0.54
C VAL A 55 -11.78 -1.74 -0.57
N TYR A 56 -10.61 -1.42 -1.10
CA TYR A 56 -10.01 -2.20 -2.18
C TYR A 56 -9.39 -3.50 -1.67
N ASN A 57 -9.25 -4.48 -2.56
CA ASN A 57 -8.53 -5.71 -2.27
C ASN A 57 -7.14 -5.39 -1.73
N GLN A 58 -6.73 -6.11 -0.69
CA GLN A 58 -5.46 -5.89 0.00
C GLN A 58 -4.23 -6.04 -0.88
N SER A 59 -4.33 -6.79 -1.96
CA SER A 59 -3.21 -7.01 -2.89
C SER A 59 -3.08 -5.91 -3.94
N ILE A 60 -3.96 -4.92 -3.93
CA ILE A 60 -3.98 -3.85 -4.91
C ILE A 60 -3.28 -2.61 -4.35
N THR A 61 -2.35 -2.05 -5.14
CA THR A 61 -1.69 -0.79 -4.85
C THR A 61 -1.64 0.08 -6.12
N LYS A 62 -1.33 1.36 -5.95
CA LYS A 62 -1.15 2.31 -7.05
C LYS A 62 -2.35 2.37 -8.00
N ILE A 63 -3.50 2.64 -7.44
CA ILE A 63 -4.74 2.70 -8.21
C ILE A 63 -4.79 4.01 -9.00
N ASP A 64 -4.98 3.90 -10.31
CA ASP A 64 -5.19 5.03 -11.20
C ASP A 64 -6.49 4.82 -11.97
N ILE A 65 -7.39 5.78 -11.86
CA ILE A 65 -8.72 5.70 -12.45
C ILE A 65 -8.81 6.73 -13.58
N THR A 66 -9.10 6.23 -14.78
CA THR A 66 -9.40 7.08 -15.91
C THR A 66 -10.92 7.03 -16.20
N LYS A 67 -11.34 7.75 -17.20
CA LYS A 67 -12.74 7.86 -17.57
C LYS A 67 -13.41 6.50 -17.90
N ASN A 68 -12.63 5.52 -18.33
CA ASN A 68 -13.16 4.23 -18.79
C ASN A 68 -12.30 3.04 -18.38
N SER A 69 -11.33 3.24 -17.47
CA SER A 69 -10.46 2.15 -17.03
C SER A 69 -9.96 2.37 -15.63
N ILE A 70 -9.53 1.28 -15.01
CA ILE A 70 -8.80 1.30 -13.75
C ILE A 70 -7.51 0.51 -13.94
N THR A 71 -6.40 1.11 -13.54
CA THR A 71 -5.07 0.51 -13.61
C THR A 71 -4.51 0.42 -12.20
N PHE A 72 -3.91 -0.70 -11.87
CA PHE A 72 -3.33 -0.91 -10.54
C PHE A 72 -2.22 -1.95 -10.59
N ILE A 73 -1.50 -2.07 -9.47
CA ILE A 73 -0.50 -3.10 -9.28
C ILE A 73 -1.08 -4.15 -8.32
N HIS A 74 -1.06 -5.41 -8.76
CA HIS A 74 -1.37 -6.54 -7.90
C HIS A 74 -0.06 -7.03 -7.27
N GLY A 75 0.05 -6.89 -5.96
CA GLY A 75 1.28 -7.20 -5.25
C GLY A 75 1.32 -8.57 -4.61
N GLY A 76 0.18 -9.15 -4.30
CA GLY A 76 0.14 -10.44 -3.63
C GLY A 76 0.84 -10.45 -2.27
N PHE A 77 0.70 -9.37 -1.50
CA PHE A 77 1.32 -9.27 -0.17
C PHE A 77 0.82 -10.35 0.76
N LYS A 78 1.75 -11.00 1.45
CA LYS A 78 1.43 -12.04 2.45
C LYS A 78 1.16 -11.44 3.82
N THR A 79 1.68 -10.25 4.10
CA THR A 79 1.55 -9.63 5.42
C THR A 79 0.96 -8.23 5.31
N LEU A 80 0.23 -7.84 6.36
CA LEU A 80 -0.24 -6.48 6.52
C LEU A 80 0.93 -5.50 6.70
N LYS A 81 2.01 -5.97 7.33
CA LYS A 81 3.22 -5.16 7.59
C LYS A 81 3.85 -4.64 6.30
N GLY A 82 4.05 -5.53 5.32
CA GLY A 82 4.63 -5.14 4.03
C GLY A 82 3.77 -4.15 3.28
N ARG A 83 2.47 -4.38 3.26
CA ARG A 83 1.54 -3.48 2.59
C ARG A 83 1.45 -2.11 3.27
N LYS A 84 1.42 -2.08 4.60
CA LYS A 84 1.39 -0.80 5.34
C LYS A 84 2.67 -0.01 5.14
N LEU A 85 3.83 -0.66 5.17
CA LEU A 85 5.10 0.02 4.93
C LEU A 85 5.16 0.59 3.52
N LEU A 86 4.75 -0.19 2.51
CA LEU A 86 4.71 0.31 1.14
C LEU A 86 3.79 1.53 1.03
N SER A 87 2.63 1.51 1.67
CA SER A 87 1.70 2.62 1.64
C SER A 87 2.32 3.90 2.22
N VAL A 88 3.05 3.78 3.32
CA VAL A 88 3.76 4.92 3.93
C VAL A 88 4.84 5.45 2.99
N LEU A 89 5.67 4.58 2.43
CA LEU A 89 6.75 4.97 1.53
C LEU A 89 6.21 5.57 0.24
N ASP A 90 5.13 5.02 -0.28
CA ASP A 90 4.48 5.53 -1.49
C ASP A 90 3.96 6.96 -1.29
N SER A 91 3.40 7.25 -0.11
CA SER A 91 2.94 8.60 0.23
C SER A 91 4.08 9.62 0.34
N LEU A 92 5.33 9.15 0.50
CA LEU A 92 6.52 9.99 0.63
C LEU A 92 7.35 10.04 -0.66
N ASP A 93 6.83 9.51 -1.77
CA ASP A 93 7.49 9.52 -3.09
C ASP A 93 8.90 8.89 -3.10
N PHE A 94 9.07 7.76 -2.42
CA PHE A 94 10.38 7.14 -2.25
C PHE A 94 11.00 6.58 -3.54
N TYR A 95 10.25 6.54 -4.64
CA TYR A 95 10.74 6.03 -5.92
C TYR A 95 11.77 6.95 -6.58
N GLU A 96 11.63 8.24 -6.39
CA GLU A 96 12.47 9.24 -7.05
C GLU A 96 13.73 9.56 -6.28
N LYS A 97 13.68 9.50 -4.95
CA LYS A 97 14.79 9.85 -4.08
C LYS A 97 14.66 9.11 -2.75
N PRO A 98 15.78 8.91 -2.03
CA PRO A 98 15.74 8.33 -0.69
C PRO A 98 14.85 9.15 0.25
N VAL A 99 14.13 8.45 1.10
CA VAL A 99 13.25 9.06 2.10
C VAL A 99 13.82 8.81 3.48
N THR A 100 14.02 9.88 4.24
CA THR A 100 14.45 9.80 5.63
C THR A 100 13.29 10.17 6.54
N ILE A 101 12.99 9.30 7.48
CA ILE A 101 11.88 9.48 8.41
C ILE A 101 12.35 9.16 9.83
N ASP A 102 11.87 9.92 10.80
CA ASP A 102 12.10 9.63 12.22
C ASP A 102 11.45 8.29 12.59
N VAL A 103 12.16 7.49 13.39
CA VAL A 103 11.68 6.15 13.77
C VAL A 103 10.36 6.23 14.53
N VAL A 104 10.20 7.23 15.40
CA VAL A 104 8.94 7.42 16.15
C VAL A 104 7.79 7.74 15.20
N ASP A 105 8.03 8.61 14.21
CA ASP A 105 7.03 8.94 13.19
C ASP A 105 6.63 7.72 12.38
N LEU A 106 7.60 6.90 11.98
CA LEU A 106 7.34 5.68 11.23
C LEU A 106 6.47 4.71 12.04
N LEU A 107 6.82 4.49 13.30
CA LEU A 107 6.05 3.61 14.18
C LEU A 107 4.61 4.10 14.35
N ASN A 108 4.42 5.42 14.52
CA ASN A 108 3.09 6.00 14.59
C ASN A 108 2.28 5.76 13.31
N LYS A 109 2.89 5.99 12.16
CA LYS A 109 2.22 5.80 10.87
C LYS A 109 1.84 4.34 10.61
N LEU A 110 2.65 3.42 11.12
CA LEU A 110 2.40 1.98 11.00
C LEU A 110 1.48 1.44 12.10
N GLY A 111 1.19 2.22 13.14
CA GLY A 111 0.30 1.82 14.21
C GLY A 111 0.92 0.95 15.30
N TYR A 112 2.23 1.02 15.50
CA TYR A 112 2.93 0.23 16.51
C TYR A 112 3.07 0.95 17.83
N SER A 113 3.24 0.18 18.91
CA SER A 113 3.45 0.71 20.25
C SER A 113 4.79 1.43 20.37
N LEU A 114 4.77 2.71 20.71
CA LEU A 114 5.97 3.51 20.91
C LEU A 114 6.75 3.07 22.15
N GLU A 115 6.05 2.70 23.23
CA GLU A 115 6.70 2.23 24.46
C GLU A 115 7.57 1.00 24.23
N TYR A 116 7.06 0.07 23.43
CA TYR A 116 7.74 -1.20 23.18
C TYR A 116 8.88 -1.07 22.17
N TYR A 117 8.67 -0.31 21.10
CA TYR A 117 9.58 -0.30 19.94
C TYR A 117 10.54 0.89 19.90
N SER A 118 10.16 2.06 20.42
CA SER A 118 10.95 3.28 20.20
C SER A 118 12.34 3.24 20.83
N LYS A 119 12.53 2.45 21.86
CA LYS A 119 13.80 2.35 22.61
C LYS A 119 14.69 1.19 22.18
N ASN A 120 14.20 0.34 21.28
CA ASN A 120 14.94 -0.85 20.89
C ASN A 120 14.92 -1.05 19.36
N ILE A 121 15.96 -0.56 18.71
CA ILE A 121 16.10 -0.64 17.26
C ILE A 121 16.19 -2.10 16.77
N ALA A 122 16.79 -2.99 17.55
CA ALA A 122 16.87 -4.40 17.17
C ALA A 122 15.48 -5.02 17.03
N LEU A 123 14.53 -4.65 17.91
CA LEU A 123 13.15 -5.12 17.81
C LEU A 123 12.43 -4.53 16.59
N VAL A 124 12.65 -3.26 16.31
CA VAL A 124 12.07 -2.61 15.11
C VAL A 124 12.54 -3.34 13.86
N ARG A 125 13.82 -3.64 13.77
CA ARG A 125 14.38 -4.38 12.63
C ARG A 125 13.78 -5.78 12.51
N ARG A 126 13.80 -6.53 13.60
CA ARG A 126 13.38 -7.95 13.61
C ARG A 126 11.87 -8.11 13.38
N ASP A 127 11.06 -7.32 14.07
CA ASP A 127 9.61 -7.54 14.13
C ASP A 127 8.85 -6.76 13.06
N ILE A 128 9.39 -5.67 12.55
CA ILE A 128 8.69 -4.76 11.66
C ILE A 128 9.36 -4.69 10.29
N LEU A 129 10.62 -4.26 10.24
CA LEU A 129 11.29 -3.95 8.97
C LEU A 129 11.63 -5.19 8.14
N GLU A 130 12.29 -6.16 8.73
CA GLU A 130 12.70 -7.36 7.99
C GLU A 130 11.51 -8.13 7.42
N PRO A 131 10.43 -8.42 8.20
CA PRO A 131 9.27 -9.08 7.62
C PRO A 131 8.58 -8.24 6.54
N ALA A 132 8.42 -6.94 6.76
CA ALA A 132 7.77 -6.05 5.80
C ALA A 132 8.56 -5.95 4.49
N LEU A 133 9.89 -5.77 4.59
CA LEU A 133 10.75 -5.63 3.43
C LEU A 133 10.88 -6.94 2.65
N LYS A 134 10.90 -8.06 3.34
CA LYS A 134 10.90 -9.37 2.68
C LYS A 134 9.66 -9.53 1.81
N ASP A 135 8.50 -9.18 2.36
CA ASP A 135 7.23 -9.25 1.65
C ASP A 135 7.23 -8.27 0.45
N MET A 136 7.72 -7.06 0.63
CA MET A 136 7.85 -6.08 -0.45
C MET A 136 8.78 -6.57 -1.55
N ARG A 137 9.94 -7.10 -1.20
CA ARG A 137 10.91 -7.64 -2.18
C ARG A 137 10.33 -8.81 -2.96
N ASN A 138 9.57 -9.68 -2.31
CA ASN A 138 8.88 -10.79 -2.96
C ASN A 138 7.83 -10.32 -3.98
N ASN A 139 7.39 -9.07 -3.86
CA ASN A 139 6.44 -8.45 -4.77
C ASN A 139 7.11 -7.49 -5.77
N GLY A 140 8.43 -7.52 -5.89
CA GLY A 140 9.17 -6.75 -6.87
C GLY A 140 9.58 -5.36 -6.42
N TYR A 141 9.37 -5.01 -5.15
CA TYR A 141 9.80 -3.73 -4.59
C TYR A 141 11.13 -3.90 -3.89
N ASN A 142 12.21 -3.55 -4.57
CA ASN A 142 13.56 -3.62 -3.99
C ASN A 142 13.81 -2.40 -3.14
N VAL A 143 13.71 -2.55 -1.84
CA VAL A 143 13.89 -1.46 -0.89
C VAL A 143 15.01 -1.82 0.07
N GLU A 144 15.90 -0.88 0.26
CA GLU A 144 16.97 -0.95 1.25
C GLU A 144 16.76 0.11 2.30
N TYR A 145 17.31 -0.11 3.49
CA TYR A 145 17.20 0.86 4.58
C TYR A 145 18.48 0.95 5.36
N GLU A 146 18.67 2.10 6.00
CA GLU A 146 19.81 2.37 6.86
C GLU A 146 19.37 3.21 8.04
N PHE A 147 19.82 2.84 9.25
CA PHE A 147 19.59 3.63 10.44
C PHE A 147 20.73 4.66 10.61
N SER A 148 20.34 5.87 11.03
CA SER A 148 21.30 6.93 11.38
C SER A 148 20.72 7.81 12.48
N ARG A 149 21.40 8.89 12.81
CA ARG A 149 20.92 9.86 13.81
C ARG A 149 20.96 11.26 13.24
N GLU A 150 19.91 12.01 13.54
CA GLU A 150 19.87 13.46 13.32
C GLU A 150 19.71 14.10 14.69
N GLY A 151 20.83 14.64 15.24
CA GLY A 151 20.85 15.12 16.61
C GLY A 151 20.65 13.97 17.59
N SER A 152 19.64 14.08 18.45
CA SER A 152 19.26 13.05 19.42
C SER A 152 18.26 12.03 18.85
N ASN A 153 17.72 12.28 17.65
CA ASN A 153 16.69 11.45 17.06
C ASN A 153 17.28 10.34 16.18
N ARG A 154 16.73 9.15 16.31
CA ARG A 154 17.04 8.06 15.37
C ARG A 154 16.17 8.20 14.16
N VAL A 155 16.79 8.12 12.99
CA VAL A 155 16.10 8.18 11.71
C VAL A 155 16.42 6.95 10.87
N ILE A 156 15.55 6.67 9.94
CA ILE A 156 15.73 5.58 8.99
C ILE A 156 15.60 6.15 7.58
N THR A 157 16.52 5.76 6.72
CA THR A 157 16.51 6.17 5.31
C THR A 157 16.15 4.96 4.46
N PHE A 158 15.13 5.09 3.66
CA PHE A 158 14.70 4.06 2.70
C PHE A 158 15.13 4.47 1.30
N THR A 159 15.70 3.51 0.58
CA THR A 159 16.13 3.71 -0.80
C THR A 159 15.48 2.65 -1.69
N TYR A 160 14.87 3.10 -2.77
CA TYR A 160 14.34 2.19 -3.78
C TYR A 160 15.47 1.83 -4.74
N ALA A 161 15.85 0.55 -4.73
CA ALA A 161 16.90 0.05 -5.60
C ALA A 161 16.28 -0.39 -6.94
N VAL A 162 16.71 0.24 -7.99
CA VAL A 162 16.23 -0.07 -9.35
C VAL A 162 17.01 -1.24 -9.94
#